data_5d01aa51ad1eb2a327cd2c4deb266a5c
#
_entry.id   5d01aa51ad1eb2a327cd2c4deb266a5c
#
_cell.length_a   1.000
_cell.length_b   1.000
_cell.length_c   1.000
_cell.angle_alpha   90.00
_cell.angle_beta   90.00
_cell.angle_gamma   90.00
#
_symmetry.space_group_name_H-M   'P 1'
#
loop_
_entity.id
_entity.type
_entity.pdbx_description
1 polymer ?
#
loop_
_entity_poly.entity_id
_entity_poly.type
_entity_poly.pdbx_seq_one_letter_code
_entity_poly.pdbx_strand_id
1 'polypeptide(L)'
;MRAKNQPLLTNFDLIIFDFDGTIADSLRSYRELDQQLIKGLYRVWEEIDEIIEFRDKIKNKSRSDSDDEYYLALDRKYGDGKRPLSEIYAKVSEIFPLIRSKVKPKPGVVQVIKKLKEKYNCKIGMATSSERREINFFSSDDSLIGREINLNEYFDRIVTLDDVKMPKPDPEVYQQLISFYAVPPEKVLVFEDSLLGVTAARTAGTTVIAIEDAHNTRDLDQIRNLADFSITGWKELVF
;
A
#
# COMPACT_ATOMS: atom_id res chain seq x y z
N MET A 1 8.05 6.02 -25.89
CA MET A 1 7.68 4.62 -25.66
C MET A 1 6.27 4.39 -26.18
N ARG A 2 6.01 3.27 -26.90
CA ARG A 2 4.64 2.96 -27.35
C ARG A 2 3.79 2.68 -26.12
N ALA A 3 2.67 3.38 -25.94
CA ALA A 3 1.65 3.00 -24.98
C ALA A 3 1.23 1.55 -25.30
N LYS A 4 1.58 0.61 -24.43
CA LYS A 4 1.04 -0.75 -24.49
C LYS A 4 -0.46 -0.58 -24.29
N ASN A 5 -1.29 -1.14 -25.17
CA ASN A 5 -2.73 -1.16 -24.94
C ASN A 5 -3.00 -1.88 -23.63
N GLN A 6 -3.65 -1.20 -22.70
CA GLN A 6 -4.06 -1.82 -21.43
C GLN A 6 -4.98 -3.01 -21.70
N PRO A 7 -4.86 -4.11 -20.93
CA PRO A 7 -5.78 -5.22 -21.07
C PRO A 7 -7.17 -4.81 -20.60
N LEU A 8 -8.20 -5.38 -21.20
CA LEU A 8 -9.55 -5.31 -20.65
C LEU A 8 -9.58 -6.03 -19.31
N LEU A 9 -10.09 -5.39 -18.27
CA LEU A 9 -10.15 -5.98 -16.92
C LEU A 9 -11.00 -7.25 -16.89
N THR A 10 -11.99 -7.34 -17.77
CA THR A 10 -12.87 -8.51 -17.93
C THR A 10 -12.20 -9.74 -18.54
N ASN A 11 -10.94 -9.64 -18.99
CA ASN A 11 -10.18 -10.79 -19.49
C ASN A 11 -9.54 -11.63 -18.37
N PHE A 12 -9.63 -11.14 -17.12
CA PHE A 12 -9.09 -11.82 -15.94
C PHE A 12 -10.19 -12.48 -15.12
N ASP A 13 -9.88 -13.65 -14.55
CA ASP A 13 -10.80 -14.42 -13.72
C ASP A 13 -10.74 -13.98 -12.24
N LEU A 14 -9.61 -13.36 -11.83
CA LEU A 14 -9.37 -12.81 -10.51
C LEU A 14 -8.65 -11.47 -10.62
N ILE A 15 -9.13 -10.48 -9.88
CA ILE A 15 -8.44 -9.19 -9.74
C ILE A 15 -8.07 -8.99 -8.28
N ILE A 16 -6.78 -8.76 -8.01
CA ILE A 16 -6.25 -8.54 -6.67
C ILE A 16 -5.84 -7.08 -6.55
N PHE A 17 -6.21 -6.46 -5.46
CA PHE A 17 -5.81 -5.11 -5.10
C PHE A 17 -4.84 -5.16 -3.92
N ASP A 18 -3.75 -4.44 -4.01
CA ASP A 18 -3.07 -3.97 -2.83
C ASP A 18 -3.90 -2.90 -2.11
N PHE A 19 -3.54 -2.53 -0.88
CA PHE A 19 -4.31 -1.58 -0.08
C PHE A 19 -3.64 -0.21 0.01
N ASP A 20 -2.47 -0.11 0.65
CA ASP A 20 -1.79 1.17 0.91
C ASP A 20 -1.17 1.74 -0.38
N GLY A 21 -1.50 2.99 -0.74
CA GLY A 21 -1.05 3.57 -2.01
C GLY A 21 -1.82 3.10 -3.24
N THR A 22 -2.60 2.03 -3.13
CA THR A 22 -3.44 1.47 -4.20
C THR A 22 -4.92 1.79 -3.98
N ILE A 23 -5.57 1.28 -2.93
CA ILE A 23 -6.95 1.64 -2.55
C ILE A 23 -6.94 2.87 -1.67
N ALA A 24 -6.10 2.88 -0.64
CA ALA A 24 -5.97 3.95 0.34
C ALA A 24 -4.97 5.00 -0.13
N ASP A 25 -5.32 6.28 -0.05
CA ASP A 25 -4.40 7.40 -0.20
C ASP A 25 -3.64 7.63 1.12
N SER A 26 -2.87 6.61 1.52
CA SER A 26 -2.23 6.51 2.83
C SER A 26 -0.79 7.04 2.85
N LEU A 27 -0.09 7.04 1.71
CA LEU A 27 1.32 7.44 1.66
C LEU A 27 1.56 8.88 2.17
N ARG A 28 0.69 9.81 1.79
CA ARG A 28 0.72 11.17 2.33
C ARG A 28 0.49 11.19 3.83
N SER A 29 -0.44 10.40 4.32
CA SER A 29 -0.80 10.35 5.73
C SER A 29 0.33 9.79 6.60
N TYR A 30 1.07 8.79 6.14
CA TYR A 30 2.25 8.28 6.85
C TYR A 30 3.38 9.34 6.95
N ARG A 31 3.49 10.23 5.99
CA ARG A 31 4.45 11.35 6.05
C ARG A 31 4.02 12.42 7.04
N GLU A 32 2.72 12.68 7.15
CA GLU A 32 2.15 13.51 8.20
C GLU A 32 2.39 12.89 9.59
N LEU A 33 2.38 11.55 9.71
CA LEU A 33 2.75 10.84 10.94
C LEU A 33 4.17 11.19 11.37
N ASP A 34 5.14 11.06 10.47
CA ASP A 34 6.54 11.37 10.77
C ASP A 34 6.73 12.85 11.19
N GLN A 35 6.05 13.78 10.52
CA GLN A 35 6.09 15.20 10.87
C GLN A 35 5.53 15.46 12.28
N GLN A 36 4.39 14.84 12.61
CA GLN A 36 3.79 14.96 13.95
C GLN A 36 4.65 14.25 15.02
N LEU A 37 5.30 13.15 14.67
CA LEU A 37 6.23 12.44 15.55
C LEU A 37 7.43 13.33 15.89
N ILE A 38 8.07 13.92 14.89
CA ILE A 38 9.20 14.84 15.06
C ILE A 38 8.79 16.02 15.93
N LYS A 39 7.65 16.66 15.62
CA LYS A 39 7.11 17.76 16.42
C LYS A 39 6.81 17.35 17.86
N GLY A 40 6.20 16.17 18.05
CA GLY A 40 5.78 15.69 19.37
C GLY A 40 6.95 15.33 20.28
N LEU A 41 7.99 14.68 19.74
CA LEU A 41 9.14 14.21 20.51
C LEU A 41 10.24 15.27 20.68
N TYR A 42 10.49 16.07 19.64
CA TYR A 42 11.68 16.94 19.59
C TYR A 42 11.34 18.44 19.54
N ARG A 43 10.03 18.78 19.41
CA ARG A 43 9.54 20.17 19.29
C ARG A 43 10.11 20.91 18.06
N VAL A 44 10.47 20.16 17.03
CA VAL A 44 10.95 20.65 15.73
C VAL A 44 9.83 20.50 14.72
N TRP A 45 9.63 21.49 13.86
CA TRP A 45 8.80 21.38 12.68
C TRP A 45 9.70 21.21 11.47
N GLU A 46 9.57 20.08 10.80
CA GLU A 46 10.32 19.79 9.58
C GLU A 46 9.35 19.72 8.40
N GLU A 47 9.77 20.19 7.26
CA GLU A 47 8.97 20.10 6.04
C GLU A 47 8.87 18.65 5.55
N ILE A 48 7.72 18.30 4.97
CA ILE A 48 7.44 16.91 4.54
C ILE A 48 8.48 16.42 3.52
N ASP A 49 8.90 17.26 2.59
CA ASP A 49 9.89 16.90 1.57
C ASP A 49 11.26 16.54 2.18
N GLU A 50 11.68 17.28 3.21
CA GLU A 50 12.91 17.01 3.96
C GLU A 50 12.82 15.69 4.75
N ILE A 51 11.63 15.39 5.30
CA ILE A 51 11.36 14.14 5.99
C ILE A 51 11.46 12.97 5.02
N ILE A 52 10.87 13.10 3.83
CA ILE A 52 10.91 12.09 2.77
C ILE A 52 12.35 11.81 2.37
N GLU A 53 13.10 12.84 2.03
CA GLU A 53 14.49 12.70 1.63
C GLU A 53 15.33 12.02 2.72
N PHE A 54 15.12 12.40 3.98
CA PHE A 54 15.81 11.79 5.10
C PHE A 54 15.42 10.32 5.28
N ARG A 55 14.11 9.99 5.23
CA ARG A 55 13.61 8.62 5.33
C ARG A 55 14.18 7.73 4.22
N ASP A 56 14.13 8.21 3.00
CA ASP A 56 14.66 7.50 1.84
C ASP A 56 16.15 7.23 1.94
N LYS A 57 16.93 8.20 2.43
CA LYS A 57 18.37 8.05 2.67
C LYS A 57 18.69 6.96 3.70
N ILE A 58 17.86 6.80 4.73
CA ILE A 58 18.04 5.77 5.75
C ILE A 58 17.58 4.41 5.22
N LYS A 59 16.37 4.32 4.67
CA LYS A 59 15.81 3.09 4.14
C LYS A 59 16.62 2.48 3.00
N ASN A 60 17.27 3.33 2.17
CA ASN A 60 18.20 2.87 1.13
C ASN A 60 19.43 2.16 1.66
N LYS A 61 19.86 2.46 2.88
CA LYS A 61 21.02 1.83 3.53
C LYS A 61 20.65 0.62 4.35
N SER A 62 19.40 0.57 4.80
CA SER A 62 18.89 -0.55 5.60
C SER A 62 18.49 -1.71 4.70
N ARG A 63 18.80 -2.93 5.14
CA ARG A 63 18.29 -4.17 4.53
C ARG A 63 17.04 -4.69 5.24
N SER A 64 16.52 -3.93 6.22
CA SER A 64 15.38 -4.28 7.04
C SER A 64 14.15 -3.47 6.63
N ASP A 65 12.99 -4.12 6.56
CA ASP A 65 11.69 -3.46 6.39
C ASP A 65 11.20 -2.77 7.67
N SER A 66 11.85 -3.04 8.82
CA SER A 66 11.56 -2.37 10.09
C SER A 66 11.82 -0.87 10.01
N ASP A 67 11.00 -0.09 10.68
CA ASP A 67 11.20 1.36 10.87
C ASP A 67 12.21 1.69 11.99
N ASP A 68 12.75 0.69 12.68
CA ASP A 68 13.65 0.87 13.81
C ASP A 68 14.85 1.74 13.49
N GLU A 69 15.56 1.43 12.38
CA GLU A 69 16.72 2.21 11.97
C GLU A 69 16.38 3.65 11.61
N TYR A 70 15.21 3.85 11.00
CA TYR A 70 14.69 5.16 10.70
C TYR A 70 14.38 5.94 11.97
N TYR A 71 13.69 5.35 12.93
CA TYR A 71 13.37 6.01 14.19
C TYR A 71 14.60 6.32 15.04
N LEU A 72 15.58 5.42 15.09
CA LEU A 72 16.87 5.69 15.73
C LEU A 72 17.64 6.80 15.00
N ALA A 73 17.54 6.90 13.68
CA ALA A 73 18.15 7.97 12.92
C ALA A 73 17.45 9.33 13.15
N LEU A 74 16.11 9.33 13.33
CA LEU A 74 15.38 10.53 13.75
C LEU A 74 15.86 11.03 15.11
N ASP A 75 16.04 10.11 16.08
CA ASP A 75 16.52 10.51 17.41
C ASP A 75 17.96 11.06 17.37
N ARG A 76 18.82 10.50 16.53
CA ARG A 76 20.16 11.07 16.30
C ARG A 76 20.15 12.43 15.58
N LYS A 77 19.17 12.68 14.71
CA LYS A 77 19.08 13.95 13.96
C LYS A 77 18.47 15.09 14.79
N TYR A 78 17.44 14.80 15.56
CA TYR A 78 16.63 15.83 16.23
C TYR A 78 16.73 15.79 17.77
N GLY A 79 17.20 14.68 18.36
CA GLY A 79 17.38 14.47 19.79
C GLY A 79 18.84 14.31 20.19
N ASP A 80 19.10 13.52 21.22
CA ASP A 80 20.44 13.21 21.73
C ASP A 80 20.95 11.80 21.34
N GLY A 81 20.16 11.06 20.56
CA GLY A 81 20.46 9.70 20.09
C GLY A 81 20.33 8.61 21.17
N LYS A 82 19.67 8.90 22.30
CA LYS A 82 19.57 7.98 23.44
C LYS A 82 18.13 7.55 23.75
N ARG A 83 17.14 8.06 23.05
CA ARG A 83 15.74 7.73 23.28
C ARG A 83 15.46 6.26 22.93
N PRO A 84 14.86 5.48 23.83
CA PRO A 84 14.51 4.09 23.55
C PRO A 84 13.45 4.01 22.45
N LEU A 85 13.56 3.02 21.55
CA LEU A 85 12.56 2.74 20.52
C LEU A 85 11.14 2.60 21.10
N SER A 86 11.01 1.99 22.28
CA SER A 86 9.72 1.84 22.97
C SER A 86 9.00 3.16 23.21
N GLU A 87 9.75 4.23 23.53
CA GLU A 87 9.17 5.58 23.73
C GLU A 87 8.75 6.20 22.38
N ILE A 88 9.53 5.98 21.32
CA ILE A 88 9.18 6.42 19.99
C ILE A 88 7.91 5.72 19.50
N TYR A 89 7.85 4.39 19.65
CA TYR A 89 6.67 3.60 19.28
C TYR A 89 5.43 3.95 20.12
N ALA A 90 5.61 4.28 21.40
CA ALA A 90 4.50 4.77 22.23
C ALA A 90 3.92 6.07 21.64
N LYS A 91 4.80 6.98 21.18
CA LYS A 91 4.36 8.24 20.55
C LYS A 91 3.73 8.00 19.19
N VAL A 92 4.26 7.08 18.37
CA VAL A 92 3.62 6.65 17.12
C VAL A 92 2.21 6.12 17.41
N SER A 93 2.05 5.26 18.41
CA SER A 93 0.75 4.67 18.80
C SER A 93 -0.26 5.71 19.25
N GLU A 94 0.18 6.82 19.85
CA GLU A 94 -0.67 7.97 20.23
C GLU A 94 -1.14 8.75 18.98
N ILE A 95 -0.24 8.98 18.03
CA ILE A 95 -0.51 9.85 16.86
C ILE A 95 -1.24 9.08 15.75
N PHE A 96 -0.88 7.83 15.52
CA PHE A 96 -1.34 7.03 14.38
C PHE A 96 -2.88 6.98 14.23
N PRO A 97 -3.68 6.81 15.30
CA PRO A 97 -5.14 6.83 15.18
C PRO A 97 -5.70 8.13 14.59
N LEU A 98 -5.06 9.27 14.91
CA LEU A 98 -5.47 10.58 14.39
C LEU A 98 -5.14 10.74 12.90
N ILE A 99 -4.03 10.14 12.48
CA ILE A 99 -3.59 10.19 11.08
C ILE A 99 -4.44 9.25 10.21
N ARG A 100 -4.58 7.97 10.63
CA ARG A 100 -5.34 6.98 9.85
C ARG A 100 -6.81 7.36 9.66
N SER A 101 -7.42 8.08 10.62
CA SER A 101 -8.81 8.54 10.49
C SER A 101 -9.03 9.52 9.33
N LYS A 102 -7.97 10.13 8.79
CA LYS A 102 -8.01 11.07 7.66
C LYS A 102 -7.75 10.41 6.32
N VAL A 103 -7.31 9.16 6.31
CA VAL A 103 -7.00 8.41 5.07
C VAL A 103 -8.27 8.23 4.26
N LYS A 104 -8.23 8.64 3.00
CA LYS A 104 -9.33 8.54 2.03
C LYS A 104 -9.04 7.44 1.02
N PRO A 105 -10.07 6.89 0.36
CA PRO A 105 -9.82 6.08 -0.82
C PRO A 105 -9.22 6.93 -1.94
N LYS A 106 -8.35 6.35 -2.74
CA LYS A 106 -7.84 7.04 -3.94
C LYS A 106 -8.98 7.40 -4.90
N PRO A 107 -8.89 8.57 -5.56
CA PRO A 107 -9.97 9.05 -6.44
C PRO A 107 -10.31 8.05 -7.55
N GLY A 108 -11.54 7.54 -7.55
CA GLY A 108 -12.05 6.61 -8.57
C GLY A 108 -11.94 5.13 -8.24
N VAL A 109 -11.17 4.73 -7.21
CA VAL A 109 -10.99 3.31 -6.87
C VAL A 109 -12.31 2.64 -6.43
N VAL A 110 -13.10 3.31 -5.62
CA VAL A 110 -14.38 2.78 -5.12
C VAL A 110 -15.33 2.47 -6.29
N GLN A 111 -15.39 3.36 -7.29
CA GLN A 111 -16.22 3.15 -8.48
C GLN A 111 -15.72 1.95 -9.31
N VAL A 112 -14.40 1.77 -9.40
CA VAL A 112 -13.81 0.60 -10.08
C VAL A 112 -14.17 -0.68 -9.38
N ILE A 113 -13.98 -0.77 -8.04
CA ILE A 113 -14.29 -1.96 -7.24
C ILE A 113 -15.78 -2.32 -7.37
N LYS A 114 -16.68 -1.33 -7.16
CA LYS A 114 -18.12 -1.52 -7.30
C LYS A 114 -18.49 -2.00 -8.71
N LYS A 115 -17.95 -1.39 -9.74
CA LYS A 115 -18.20 -1.78 -11.13
C LYS A 115 -17.75 -3.21 -11.43
N LEU A 116 -16.57 -3.62 -10.94
CA LEU A 116 -16.07 -4.99 -11.10
C LEU A 116 -16.99 -6.00 -10.41
N LYS A 117 -17.41 -5.74 -9.19
CA LYS A 117 -18.23 -6.66 -8.39
C LYS A 117 -19.68 -6.70 -8.88
N GLU A 118 -20.31 -5.56 -9.02
CA GLU A 118 -21.76 -5.45 -9.25
C GLU A 118 -22.13 -5.63 -10.72
N LYS A 119 -21.32 -5.09 -11.64
CA LYS A 119 -21.63 -5.14 -13.07
C LYS A 119 -21.02 -6.35 -13.78
N TYR A 120 -19.80 -6.72 -13.43
CA TYR A 120 -19.05 -7.77 -14.12
C TYR A 120 -18.94 -9.07 -13.32
N ASN A 121 -19.40 -9.05 -12.06
CA ASN A 121 -19.35 -10.22 -11.15
C ASN A 121 -17.95 -10.85 -11.07
N CYS A 122 -16.89 -10.03 -11.12
CA CYS A 122 -15.52 -10.49 -11.02
C CYS A 122 -15.21 -11.01 -9.60
N LYS A 123 -14.38 -12.03 -9.52
CA LYS A 123 -13.74 -12.40 -8.26
C LYS A 123 -12.73 -11.32 -7.91
N ILE A 124 -12.81 -10.75 -6.72
CA ILE A 124 -11.85 -9.75 -6.25
C ILE A 124 -11.29 -10.14 -4.90
N GLY A 125 -9.98 -9.97 -4.75
CA GLY A 125 -9.23 -10.21 -3.53
C GLY A 125 -8.38 -9.01 -3.16
N MET A 126 -7.95 -8.95 -1.89
CA MET A 126 -7.01 -7.95 -1.40
C MET A 126 -5.77 -8.65 -0.83
N ALA A 127 -4.59 -8.14 -1.18
CA ALA A 127 -3.29 -8.59 -0.69
C ALA A 127 -2.50 -7.41 -0.14
N THR A 128 -2.31 -7.33 1.17
CA THR A 128 -1.69 -6.15 1.81
C THR A 128 -0.58 -6.51 2.78
N SER A 129 0.39 -5.62 2.92
CA SER A 129 1.40 -5.66 4.01
C SER A 129 0.90 -5.05 5.32
N SER A 130 -0.32 -4.52 5.35
CA SER A 130 -0.97 -4.04 6.56
C SER A 130 -1.47 -5.19 7.43
N GLU A 131 -1.49 -4.98 8.75
CA GLU A 131 -2.03 -5.94 9.71
C GLU A 131 -3.56 -6.05 9.62
N ARG A 132 -4.11 -7.19 10.02
CA ARG A 132 -5.57 -7.44 10.04
C ARG A 132 -6.33 -6.38 10.83
N ARG A 133 -5.79 -5.92 11.95
CA ARG A 133 -6.42 -4.88 12.79
C ARG A 133 -6.59 -3.55 12.04
N GLU A 134 -5.65 -3.20 11.15
CA GLU A 134 -5.74 -1.98 10.35
C GLU A 134 -6.82 -2.11 9.27
N ILE A 135 -6.87 -3.25 8.58
CA ILE A 135 -7.90 -3.50 7.58
C ILE A 135 -9.30 -3.52 8.22
N ASN A 136 -9.44 -4.07 9.43
CA ASN A 136 -10.70 -4.03 10.18
C ASN A 136 -11.12 -2.59 10.51
N PHE A 137 -10.18 -1.72 10.89
CA PHE A 137 -10.46 -0.30 11.09
C PHE A 137 -10.93 0.36 9.78
N PHE A 138 -10.20 0.14 8.67
CA PHE A 138 -10.56 0.72 7.37
C PHE A 138 -11.83 0.13 6.76
N SER A 139 -12.30 -1.00 7.23
CA SER A 139 -13.60 -1.60 6.85
C SER A 139 -14.78 -1.07 7.67
N SER A 140 -14.52 -0.32 8.75
CA SER A 140 -15.54 0.20 9.65
C SER A 140 -15.96 1.63 9.30
N ASP A 141 -17.14 2.05 9.78
CA ASP A 141 -17.65 3.42 9.64
C ASP A 141 -16.80 4.48 10.40
N ASP A 142 -15.85 4.04 11.22
CA ASP A 142 -14.90 4.94 11.88
C ASP A 142 -13.88 5.53 10.91
N SER A 143 -13.69 4.90 9.75
CA SER A 143 -12.80 5.36 8.68
C SER A 143 -13.54 6.06 7.55
N LEU A 144 -12.84 6.93 6.82
CA LEU A 144 -13.40 7.56 5.62
C LEU A 144 -13.54 6.54 4.47
N ILE A 145 -12.68 5.51 4.44
CA ILE A 145 -12.77 4.42 3.45
C ILE A 145 -14.02 3.59 3.72
N GLY A 146 -14.21 3.13 4.96
CA GLY A 146 -15.33 2.26 5.33
C GLY A 146 -16.70 2.91 5.11
N ARG A 147 -16.78 4.25 5.23
CA ARG A 147 -18.01 5.01 4.90
C ARG A 147 -18.35 5.01 3.42
N GLU A 148 -17.34 4.85 2.53
CA GLU A 148 -17.54 4.80 1.09
C GLU A 148 -17.70 3.37 0.57
N ILE A 149 -16.97 2.42 1.18
CA ILE A 149 -16.95 1.02 0.79
C ILE A 149 -16.60 0.13 1.99
N ASN A 150 -17.46 -0.84 2.28
CA ASN A 150 -17.15 -1.89 3.25
C ASN A 150 -16.25 -2.94 2.59
N LEU A 151 -14.96 -2.92 2.93
CA LEU A 151 -13.98 -3.81 2.32
C LEU A 151 -14.33 -5.30 2.51
N ASN A 152 -14.92 -5.68 3.67
CA ASN A 152 -15.29 -7.06 3.95
C ASN A 152 -16.50 -7.55 3.11
N GLU A 153 -17.31 -6.65 2.57
CA GLU A 153 -18.43 -7.00 1.69
C GLU A 153 -17.99 -7.12 0.22
N TYR A 154 -17.05 -6.27 -0.20
CA TYR A 154 -16.62 -6.23 -1.60
C TYR A 154 -15.50 -7.21 -1.91
N PHE A 155 -14.61 -7.50 -0.96
CA PHE A 155 -13.51 -8.44 -1.15
C PHE A 155 -13.87 -9.82 -0.60
N ASP A 156 -13.98 -10.81 -1.48
CA ASP A 156 -14.34 -12.18 -1.09
C ASP A 156 -13.26 -12.82 -0.18
N ARG A 157 -12.00 -12.38 -0.33
CA ARG A 157 -10.88 -12.78 0.51
C ARG A 157 -9.88 -11.65 0.65
N ILE A 158 -9.45 -11.38 1.87
CA ILE A 158 -8.38 -10.44 2.21
C ILE A 158 -7.26 -11.22 2.89
N VAL A 159 -6.04 -11.13 2.33
CA VAL A 159 -4.80 -11.66 2.90
C VAL A 159 -3.96 -10.48 3.39
N THR A 160 -3.60 -10.52 4.66
CA THR A 160 -2.86 -9.47 5.38
C THR A 160 -1.48 -9.95 5.77
N LEU A 161 -0.65 -9.07 6.35
CA LEU A 161 0.64 -9.44 6.91
C LEU A 161 0.54 -10.58 7.92
N ASP A 162 -0.55 -10.64 8.70
CA ASP A 162 -0.75 -11.67 9.74
C ASP A 162 -1.03 -13.07 9.15
N ASP A 163 -1.37 -13.16 7.88
CA ASP A 163 -1.73 -14.42 7.22
C ASP A 163 -0.55 -15.08 6.49
N VAL A 164 0.62 -14.41 6.40
CA VAL A 164 1.80 -14.86 5.65
C VAL A 164 2.98 -15.09 6.57
N LYS A 165 3.88 -15.98 6.16
CA LYS A 165 5.16 -16.20 6.86
C LYS A 165 6.22 -15.21 6.43
N MET A 166 6.18 -14.85 5.15
CA MET A 166 7.13 -13.93 4.54
C MET A 166 6.37 -12.74 3.91
N PRO A 167 6.73 -11.49 4.28
CA PRO A 167 6.13 -10.30 3.69
C PRO A 167 6.57 -10.11 2.24
N LYS A 168 5.91 -9.20 1.50
CA LYS A 168 6.39 -8.73 0.20
C LYS A 168 7.87 -8.27 0.34
N PRO A 169 8.79 -8.63 -0.57
CA PRO A 169 8.56 -9.09 -1.95
C PRO A 169 8.35 -10.61 -2.13
N ASP A 170 8.18 -11.38 -1.05
CA ASP A 170 7.80 -12.78 -1.19
C ASP A 170 6.39 -12.87 -1.81
N PRO A 171 6.17 -13.80 -2.79
CA PRO A 171 4.89 -13.92 -3.48
C PRO A 171 3.78 -14.53 -2.63
N GLU A 172 4.03 -14.97 -1.40
CA GLU A 172 3.11 -15.77 -0.58
C GLU A 172 1.72 -15.13 -0.47
N VAL A 173 1.65 -13.80 -0.27
CA VAL A 173 0.39 -13.07 -0.12
C VAL A 173 -0.51 -13.20 -1.36
N TYR A 174 0.08 -13.19 -2.55
CA TYR A 174 -0.65 -13.37 -3.81
C TYR A 174 -0.95 -14.84 -4.09
N GLN A 175 0.00 -15.73 -3.83
CA GLN A 175 -0.17 -17.18 -4.01
C GLN A 175 -1.29 -17.75 -3.14
N GLN A 176 -1.51 -17.23 -1.93
CA GLN A 176 -2.64 -17.62 -1.09
C GLN A 176 -3.98 -17.29 -1.74
N LEU A 177 -4.13 -16.10 -2.36
CA LEU A 177 -5.34 -15.71 -3.08
C LEU A 177 -5.53 -16.54 -4.34
N ILE A 178 -4.46 -16.71 -5.14
CA ILE A 178 -4.47 -17.55 -6.36
C ILE A 178 -4.95 -18.97 -6.03
N SER A 179 -4.40 -19.56 -4.97
CA SER A 179 -4.77 -20.90 -4.50
C SER A 179 -6.21 -20.96 -3.98
N PHE A 180 -6.64 -19.96 -3.20
CA PHE A 180 -8.00 -19.90 -2.66
C PHE A 180 -9.07 -19.87 -3.76
N TYR A 181 -8.82 -19.10 -4.83
CA TYR A 181 -9.77 -19.01 -5.94
C TYR A 181 -9.59 -20.11 -7.00
N ALA A 182 -8.54 -20.90 -6.90
CA ALA A 182 -8.15 -21.93 -7.89
C ALA A 182 -8.10 -21.38 -9.33
N VAL A 183 -7.47 -20.19 -9.49
CA VAL A 183 -7.32 -19.50 -10.78
C VAL A 183 -5.85 -19.63 -11.22
N PRO A 184 -5.56 -19.93 -12.50
CA PRO A 184 -4.19 -19.94 -12.98
C PRO A 184 -3.58 -18.52 -12.95
N PRO A 185 -2.29 -18.35 -12.58
CA PRO A 185 -1.67 -17.04 -12.37
C PRO A 185 -1.78 -16.08 -13.57
N GLU A 186 -1.72 -16.59 -14.79
CA GLU A 186 -1.86 -15.82 -16.03
C GLU A 186 -3.26 -15.24 -16.24
N LYS A 187 -4.25 -15.68 -15.46
CA LYS A 187 -5.62 -15.15 -15.41
C LYS A 187 -5.86 -14.22 -14.22
N VAL A 188 -4.80 -13.85 -13.53
CA VAL A 188 -4.86 -12.95 -12.37
C VAL A 188 -4.26 -11.60 -12.74
N LEU A 189 -4.98 -10.54 -12.43
CA LEU A 189 -4.51 -9.16 -12.50
C LEU A 189 -4.28 -8.63 -11.09
N VAL A 190 -3.14 -7.96 -10.89
CA VAL A 190 -2.81 -7.28 -9.63
C VAL A 190 -2.68 -5.79 -9.87
N PHE A 191 -3.29 -4.98 -9.00
CA PHE A 191 -3.05 -3.56 -8.86
C PHE A 191 -2.12 -3.31 -7.67
N GLU A 192 -1.02 -2.60 -7.90
CA GLU A 192 0.04 -2.34 -6.94
C GLU A 192 0.71 -1.00 -7.17
N ASP A 193 1.26 -0.37 -6.12
CA ASP A 193 1.98 0.90 -6.22
C ASP A 193 3.45 0.82 -5.78
N SER A 194 3.85 -0.25 -5.08
CA SER A 194 5.17 -0.40 -4.47
C SER A 194 6.09 -1.34 -5.25
N LEU A 195 7.40 -1.10 -5.19
CA LEU A 195 8.39 -1.99 -5.81
C LEU A 195 8.35 -3.40 -5.22
N LEU A 196 8.20 -3.51 -3.90
CA LEU A 196 8.13 -4.81 -3.21
C LEU A 196 6.88 -5.59 -3.64
N GLY A 197 5.73 -4.92 -3.72
CA GLY A 197 4.49 -5.54 -4.12
C GLY A 197 4.45 -5.93 -5.61
N VAL A 198 4.95 -5.07 -6.50
CA VAL A 198 5.10 -5.40 -7.93
C VAL A 198 6.04 -6.60 -8.12
N THR A 199 7.15 -6.64 -7.37
CA THR A 199 8.09 -7.78 -7.40
C THR A 199 7.39 -9.07 -6.94
N ALA A 200 6.66 -9.02 -5.83
CA ALA A 200 5.92 -10.17 -5.29
C ALA A 200 4.86 -10.68 -6.28
N ALA A 201 4.05 -9.77 -6.86
CA ALA A 201 3.02 -10.11 -7.83
C ALA A 201 3.60 -10.72 -9.12
N ARG A 202 4.69 -10.15 -9.65
CA ARG A 202 5.41 -10.71 -10.81
C ARG A 202 5.99 -12.09 -10.52
N THR A 203 6.55 -12.27 -9.32
CA THR A 203 7.09 -13.58 -8.89
C THR A 203 5.98 -14.61 -8.74
N ALA A 204 4.76 -14.21 -8.36
CA ALA A 204 3.58 -15.06 -8.34
C ALA A 204 3.05 -15.42 -9.76
N GLY A 205 3.61 -14.86 -10.83
CA GLY A 205 3.25 -15.14 -12.23
C GLY A 205 2.04 -14.38 -12.76
N THR A 206 1.62 -13.31 -12.08
CA THR A 206 0.43 -12.53 -12.43
C THR A 206 0.74 -11.40 -13.42
N THR A 207 -0.32 -10.86 -14.05
CA THR A 207 -0.25 -9.57 -14.75
C THR A 207 -0.35 -8.44 -13.74
N VAL A 208 0.49 -7.41 -13.86
CA VAL A 208 0.55 -6.29 -12.93
C VAL A 208 0.28 -4.97 -13.62
N ILE A 209 -0.67 -4.20 -13.09
CA ILE A 209 -0.85 -2.78 -13.40
C ILE A 209 -0.35 -1.99 -12.20
N ALA A 210 0.71 -1.22 -12.39
CA ALA A 210 1.22 -0.31 -11.37
C ALA A 210 0.36 0.95 -11.28
N ILE A 211 0.02 1.35 -10.04
CA ILE A 211 -0.61 2.64 -9.74
C ILE A 211 0.52 3.62 -9.41
N GLU A 212 0.77 4.57 -10.30
CA GLU A 212 1.79 5.58 -10.07
C GLU A 212 1.30 6.58 -9.02
N ASP A 213 2.04 6.71 -7.93
CA ASP A 213 1.78 7.70 -6.91
C ASP A 213 2.83 8.82 -6.98
N ALA A 214 2.39 10.08 -7.02
CA ALA A 214 3.27 11.25 -7.02
C ALA A 214 4.19 11.30 -5.78
N HIS A 215 3.82 10.57 -4.74
CA HIS A 215 4.58 10.45 -3.52
C HIS A 215 5.52 9.24 -3.47
N ASN A 216 5.52 8.36 -4.45
CA ASN A 216 6.43 7.21 -4.58
C ASN A 216 7.35 7.38 -5.81
N THR A 217 8.10 8.48 -5.85
CA THR A 217 8.94 8.81 -7.02
C THR A 217 10.24 8.03 -7.08
N ARG A 218 10.71 7.52 -5.94
CA ARG A 218 12.01 6.86 -5.80
C ARG A 218 12.17 5.62 -6.68
N ASP A 219 11.19 4.72 -6.61
CA ASP A 219 11.26 3.42 -7.26
C ASP A 219 10.45 3.39 -8.58
N LEU A 220 9.94 4.55 -9.01
CA LEU A 220 9.00 4.64 -10.12
C LEU A 220 9.51 4.02 -11.43
N ASP A 221 10.78 4.25 -11.77
CA ASP A 221 11.36 3.68 -12.99
C ASP A 221 11.51 2.15 -12.88
N GLN A 222 11.86 1.63 -11.70
CA GLN A 222 11.93 0.19 -11.46
C GLN A 222 10.52 -0.44 -11.51
N ILE A 223 9.54 0.19 -10.87
CA ILE A 223 8.13 -0.22 -10.90
C ILE A 223 7.63 -0.28 -12.35
N ARG A 224 7.84 0.78 -13.14
CA ARG A 224 7.44 0.84 -14.56
C ARG A 224 8.10 -0.24 -15.43
N ASN A 225 9.35 -0.60 -15.10
CA ASN A 225 10.08 -1.64 -15.83
C ASN A 225 9.62 -3.06 -15.48
N LEU A 226 9.18 -3.28 -14.26
CA LEU A 226 8.73 -4.59 -13.77
C LEU A 226 7.25 -4.84 -14.04
N ALA A 227 6.39 -3.84 -13.94
CA ALA A 227 4.97 -3.96 -14.21
C ALA A 227 4.69 -4.17 -15.71
N ASP A 228 3.60 -4.84 -16.04
CA ASP A 228 3.17 -5.00 -17.42
C ASP A 228 2.59 -3.70 -17.97
N PHE A 229 1.93 -2.92 -17.12
CA PHE A 229 1.31 -1.63 -17.41
C PHE A 229 1.45 -0.70 -16.20
N SER A 230 1.31 0.61 -16.43
CA SER A 230 1.15 1.59 -15.36
C SER A 230 0.07 2.60 -15.69
N ILE A 231 -0.59 3.12 -14.66
CA ILE A 231 -1.60 4.17 -14.73
C ILE A 231 -1.33 5.22 -13.65
N THR A 232 -1.67 6.47 -13.93
CA THR A 232 -1.58 7.58 -12.98
C THR A 232 -2.89 7.79 -12.22
N GLY A 233 -3.95 7.09 -12.60
CA GLY A 233 -5.24 7.16 -11.93
C GLY A 233 -6.27 6.16 -12.45
N TRP A 234 -7.20 5.83 -11.59
CA TRP A 234 -8.23 4.81 -11.81
C TRP A 234 -9.17 5.08 -12.98
N LYS A 235 -9.25 6.34 -13.44
CA LYS A 235 -10.07 6.74 -14.61
C LYS A 235 -9.48 6.28 -15.95
N GLU A 236 -8.21 5.89 -15.98
CA GLU A 236 -7.54 5.41 -17.19
C GLU A 236 -7.91 3.96 -17.54
N LEU A 237 -8.56 3.23 -16.62
CA LEU A 237 -8.87 1.82 -16.82
C LEU A 237 -9.93 1.59 -17.88
N VAL A 238 -9.69 0.58 -18.71
CA VAL A 238 -10.60 0.11 -19.76
C VAL A 238 -11.31 -1.16 -19.29
N PHE A 239 -12.64 -1.19 -19.42
CA PHE A 239 -13.51 -2.30 -19.03
C PHE A 239 -14.05 -3.02 -20.24
#